data_f5faf48ee53c787cf9b1eb16d547d693
#
_entry.id   f5faf48ee53c787cf9b1eb16d547d693
#
_cell.length_a   1.000
_cell.length_b   1.000
_cell.length_c   1.000
_cell.angle_alpha   90.00
_cell.angle_beta   90.00
_cell.angle_gamma   90.00
#
_symmetry.space_group_name_H-M   'P 1'
#
loop_
_entity.id
_entity.type
_entity.pdbx_description
1 polymer ?
#
loop_
_entity_poly.entity_id
_entity_poly.type
_entity_poly.pdbx_seq_one_letter_code
_entity_poly.pdbx_strand_id
1 'polypeptide(L)'
;MGHHITAINLKGNYDEKKAESFDLFGKELGFGLTLFHIDHYYSACWQYKLGTAGMIELFNINSSIFPCELALEELMKSISDKAEPQYAIIQTDYFGGLGEQYANVFKYKTNDNPRARTINEALYHLGVRTKSELDEFDMVGLGGIRSQPEFLEKYSDLADEYGV
;
A
#
# COMPACT_ATOMS: atom_id res chain seq x y z
N MET A 1 -9.30 -20.82 0.37
CA MET A 1 -9.48 -19.55 -0.33
C MET A 1 -8.27 -18.68 -0.15
N GLY A 2 -7.91 -17.96 -1.19
CA GLY A 2 -6.72 -17.13 -1.18
C GLY A 2 -6.92 -15.74 -0.58
N HIS A 3 -5.82 -15.10 -0.28
CA HIS A 3 -5.76 -13.69 0.07
C HIS A 3 -4.60 -13.08 -0.72
N HIS A 4 -4.93 -12.23 -1.68
CA HIS A 4 -3.95 -11.68 -2.60
C HIS A 4 -4.25 -10.21 -2.88
N ILE A 5 -3.60 -9.32 -2.15
CA ILE A 5 -3.72 -7.88 -2.34
C ILE A 5 -2.36 -7.19 -2.26
N THR A 6 -2.28 -6.04 -2.89
CA THR A 6 -1.25 -5.04 -2.66
C THR A 6 -1.97 -3.74 -2.38
N ALA A 7 -1.58 -3.05 -1.33
CA ALA A 7 -2.29 -1.85 -0.91
C ALA A 7 -1.40 -0.88 -0.14
N ILE A 8 -1.83 0.39 -0.13
CA ILE A 8 -1.29 1.40 0.77
C ILE A 8 -2.29 1.59 1.91
N ASN A 9 -1.79 1.63 3.14
CA ASN A 9 -2.56 2.02 4.32
C ASN A 9 -2.07 3.39 4.77
N LEU A 10 -2.83 4.43 4.45
CA LEU A 10 -2.48 5.81 4.78
C LEU A 10 -3.06 6.20 6.13
N LYS A 11 -2.25 6.82 6.98
CA LYS A 11 -2.70 7.37 8.26
C LYS A 11 -3.09 8.83 8.12
N GLY A 12 -4.25 9.19 8.65
CA GLY A 12 -4.75 10.56 8.67
C GLY A 12 -5.72 10.86 7.54
N ASN A 13 -6.13 12.12 7.49
CA ASN A 13 -7.10 12.60 6.49
C ASN A 13 -6.44 12.82 5.13
N TYR A 14 -7.24 12.80 4.10
CA TYR A 14 -6.78 13.02 2.72
C TYR A 14 -7.87 13.67 1.88
N ASP A 15 -7.47 14.24 0.75
CA ASP A 15 -8.38 14.82 -0.24
C ASP A 15 -8.95 13.70 -1.12
N GLU A 16 -10.21 13.35 -0.87
CA GLU A 16 -10.87 12.25 -1.56
C GLU A 16 -10.98 12.47 -3.07
N LYS A 17 -11.34 13.67 -3.50
CA LYS A 17 -11.45 13.98 -4.93
C LYS A 17 -10.10 13.87 -5.65
N LYS A 18 -9.06 14.34 -5.00
CA LYS A 18 -7.71 14.26 -5.55
C LYS A 18 -7.23 12.81 -5.62
N ALA A 19 -7.51 12.02 -4.58
CA ALA A 19 -7.21 10.60 -4.57
C ALA A 19 -7.92 9.88 -5.72
N GLU A 20 -9.20 10.15 -5.93
CA GLU A 20 -9.96 9.56 -7.03
C GLU A 20 -9.39 9.92 -8.39
N SER A 21 -8.84 11.14 -8.55
CA SER A 21 -8.17 11.54 -9.80
C SER A 21 -6.93 10.70 -10.10
N PHE A 22 -6.37 10.03 -9.10
CA PHE A 22 -5.26 9.09 -9.21
C PHE A 22 -5.71 7.63 -9.19
N ASP A 23 -7.02 7.36 -9.31
CA ASP A 23 -7.61 6.03 -9.14
C ASP A 23 -7.31 5.41 -7.76
N LEU A 24 -7.22 6.25 -6.75
CA LEU A 24 -7.10 5.83 -5.36
C LEU A 24 -8.47 5.94 -4.68
N PHE A 25 -9.14 4.80 -4.57
CA PHE A 25 -10.47 4.70 -3.95
C PHE A 25 -10.30 4.17 -2.54
N GLY A 26 -10.47 5.04 -1.55
CA GLY A 26 -10.20 4.74 -0.16
C GLY A 26 -11.24 3.84 0.48
N LYS A 27 -10.77 2.86 1.25
CA LYS A 27 -11.60 2.06 2.15
C LYS A 27 -11.13 2.30 3.58
N GLU A 28 -12.05 2.79 4.41
CA GLU A 28 -11.74 3.08 5.80
C GLU A 28 -11.53 1.80 6.60
N LEU A 29 -10.42 1.73 7.34
CA LEU A 29 -10.06 0.56 8.15
C LEU A 29 -10.26 0.79 9.66
N GLY A 30 -10.54 2.02 10.09
CA GLY A 30 -10.47 2.40 11.50
C GLY A 30 -9.07 2.84 11.90
N PHE A 31 -8.92 3.30 13.16
CA PHE A 31 -7.67 3.83 13.71
C PHE A 31 -7.07 4.99 12.88
N GLY A 32 -7.90 5.69 12.10
CA GLY A 32 -7.44 6.75 11.22
C GLY A 32 -6.73 6.26 9.96
N LEU A 33 -6.88 4.98 9.60
CA LEU A 33 -6.25 4.38 8.43
C LEU A 33 -7.24 4.24 7.28
N THR A 34 -6.75 4.48 6.07
CA THR A 34 -7.47 4.26 4.82
C THR A 34 -6.65 3.35 3.92
N LEU A 35 -7.30 2.34 3.35
CA LEU A 35 -6.67 1.41 2.42
C LEU A 35 -6.94 1.85 0.99
N PHE A 36 -5.88 1.88 0.18
CA PHE A 36 -5.95 2.08 -1.26
C PHE A 36 -5.32 0.87 -1.96
N HIS A 37 -6.09 0.19 -2.80
CA HIS A 37 -5.55 -0.88 -3.62
C HIS A 37 -4.63 -0.31 -4.70
N ILE A 38 -3.46 -0.89 -4.83
CA ILE A 38 -2.51 -0.61 -5.90
C ILE A 38 -1.96 -1.93 -6.41
N ASP A 39 -1.22 -1.90 -7.50
CA ASP A 39 -0.41 -3.02 -7.95
C ASP A 39 0.89 -2.53 -8.58
N HIS A 40 1.70 -3.47 -9.03
CA HIS A 40 2.96 -3.19 -9.69
C HIS A 40 2.77 -2.30 -10.94
N TYR A 41 1.79 -2.59 -11.76
CA TYR A 41 1.53 -1.81 -12.98
C TYR A 41 1.05 -0.40 -12.67
N TYR A 42 0.21 -0.25 -11.66
CA TYR A 42 -0.24 1.05 -11.17
C TYR A 42 0.97 1.92 -10.79
N SER A 43 1.86 1.40 -9.96
CA SER A 43 3.03 2.16 -9.51
C SER A 43 3.99 2.48 -10.65
N ALA A 44 4.19 1.55 -11.59
CA ALA A 44 5.03 1.78 -12.76
C ALA A 44 4.47 2.87 -13.68
N CYS A 45 3.17 2.87 -13.92
CA CYS A 45 2.50 3.91 -14.72
C CYS A 45 2.62 5.29 -14.08
N TRP A 46 2.42 5.37 -12.77
CA TRP A 46 2.55 6.66 -12.07
C TRP A 46 4.00 7.12 -11.99
N GLN A 47 4.94 6.20 -11.86
CA GLN A 47 6.37 6.53 -11.99
C GLN A 47 6.65 7.21 -13.33
N TYR A 48 6.12 6.66 -14.42
CA TYR A 48 6.25 7.23 -15.74
C TYR A 48 5.60 8.62 -15.84
N LYS A 49 4.35 8.74 -15.38
CA LYS A 49 3.59 10.00 -15.46
C LYS A 49 4.20 11.12 -14.63
N LEU A 50 4.72 10.80 -13.45
CA LEU A 50 5.31 11.78 -12.53
C LEU A 50 6.78 12.08 -12.85
N GLY A 51 7.43 11.26 -13.66
CA GLY A 51 8.86 11.37 -13.91
C GLY A 51 9.72 11.07 -12.68
N THR A 52 9.18 10.34 -11.70
CA THR A 52 9.85 10.02 -10.45
C THR A 52 10.17 8.53 -10.43
N ALA A 53 11.46 8.19 -10.39
CA ALA A 53 11.90 6.80 -10.40
C ALA A 53 12.64 6.45 -9.12
N GLY A 54 12.49 5.20 -8.69
CA GLY A 54 13.29 4.63 -7.60
C GLY A 54 12.47 4.07 -6.46
N MET A 55 13.20 3.51 -5.51
CA MET A 55 12.67 2.87 -4.32
C MET A 55 13.32 3.45 -3.07
N ILE A 56 12.55 3.51 -2.00
CA ILE A 56 13.03 3.93 -0.67
C ILE A 56 13.72 2.73 -0.01
N GLU A 57 13.14 1.56 -0.14
CA GLU A 57 13.65 0.32 0.43
C GLU A 57 14.36 -0.51 -0.63
N LEU A 58 15.67 -0.30 -0.75
CA LEU A 58 16.48 -0.92 -1.80
C LEU A 58 16.76 -2.41 -1.61
N PHE A 59 16.59 -2.93 -0.40
CA PHE A 59 17.00 -4.29 -0.06
C PHE A 59 15.86 -5.30 0.05
N ASN A 60 14.71 -4.94 -0.43
CA ASN A 60 13.60 -5.86 -0.45
C ASN A 60 13.73 -6.82 -1.63
N ILE A 61 14.52 -7.83 -1.44
CA ILE A 61 14.82 -8.81 -2.47
C ILE A 61 13.75 -9.88 -2.67
N ASN A 62 12.71 -9.88 -1.83
CA ASN A 62 11.72 -10.96 -1.83
C ASN A 62 10.51 -10.68 -2.72
N SER A 63 10.47 -9.56 -3.42
CA SER A 63 9.34 -9.24 -4.29
C SER A 63 9.82 -8.61 -5.58
N SER A 64 9.79 -9.37 -6.65
CA SER A 64 9.99 -8.87 -8.03
C SER A 64 8.83 -7.99 -8.48
N ILE A 65 7.78 -7.90 -7.69
CA ILE A 65 6.55 -7.17 -7.99
C ILE A 65 6.32 -6.02 -6.99
N PHE A 66 7.37 -5.52 -6.39
CA PHE A 66 7.22 -4.48 -5.39
C PHE A 66 6.91 -3.13 -6.05
N PRO A 67 5.93 -2.37 -5.53
CA PRO A 67 5.58 -1.07 -6.09
C PRO A 67 6.74 -0.07 -6.07
N CYS A 68 6.79 0.83 -7.04
CA CYS A 68 7.78 1.90 -7.14
C CYS A 68 7.53 2.94 -6.05
N GLU A 69 8.19 2.83 -4.94
CA GLU A 69 7.90 3.52 -3.68
C GLU A 69 7.97 5.04 -3.76
N LEU A 70 8.92 5.59 -4.51
CA LEU A 70 9.04 7.05 -4.63
C LEU A 70 7.87 7.66 -5.38
N ALA A 71 7.34 6.97 -6.40
CA ALA A 71 6.12 7.41 -7.08
C ALA A 71 4.92 7.41 -6.12
N LEU A 72 4.81 6.36 -5.30
CA LEU A 72 3.75 6.26 -4.29
C LEU A 72 3.88 7.33 -3.21
N GLU A 73 5.10 7.66 -2.81
CA GLU A 73 5.37 8.78 -1.89
C GLU A 73 4.83 10.10 -2.44
N GLU A 74 5.09 10.37 -3.71
CA GLU A 74 4.57 11.58 -4.38
C GLU A 74 3.03 11.62 -4.35
N LEU A 75 2.38 10.49 -4.60
CA LEU A 75 0.93 10.40 -4.55
C LEU A 75 0.40 10.62 -3.13
N MET A 76 1.00 9.98 -2.13
CA MET A 76 0.58 10.13 -0.75
C MET A 76 0.78 11.56 -0.25
N LYS A 77 1.89 12.17 -0.59
CA LYS A 77 2.16 13.57 -0.29
C LYS A 77 1.16 14.51 -0.94
N SER A 78 0.73 14.16 -2.14
CA SER A 78 -0.23 14.96 -2.91
C SER A 78 -1.64 14.94 -2.30
N ILE A 79 -2.10 13.81 -1.77
CA ILE A 79 -3.47 13.66 -1.26
C ILE A 79 -3.59 13.88 0.25
N SER A 80 -2.53 13.65 1.02
CA SER A 80 -2.55 13.76 2.49
C SER A 80 -2.70 15.22 2.94
N ASP A 81 -3.39 15.42 4.06
CA ASP A 81 -3.46 16.71 4.74
C ASP A 81 -2.18 17.02 5.54
N LYS A 82 -1.26 16.08 5.65
CA LYS A 82 0.00 16.23 6.35
C LYS A 82 1.16 16.47 5.38
N ALA A 83 2.10 17.34 5.78
CA ALA A 83 3.30 17.61 4.98
C ALA A 83 4.20 16.38 4.86
N GLU A 84 4.21 15.55 5.90
CA GLU A 84 4.97 14.30 5.96
C GLU A 84 4.01 13.13 6.20
N PRO A 85 3.35 12.60 5.15
CA PRO A 85 2.41 11.50 5.33
C PRO A 85 3.10 10.24 5.86
N GLN A 86 2.39 9.53 6.73
CA GLN A 86 2.81 8.25 7.26
C GLN A 86 1.90 7.16 6.70
N TYR A 87 2.47 6.12 6.13
CA TYR A 87 1.71 5.06 5.47
C TYR A 87 2.52 3.76 5.47
N ALA A 88 1.83 2.67 5.20
CA ALA A 88 2.45 1.38 4.95
C ALA A 88 2.10 0.90 3.55
N ILE A 89 3.02 0.18 2.92
CA ILE A 89 2.75 -0.60 1.71
C ILE A 89 2.72 -2.05 2.15
N ILE A 90 1.64 -2.75 1.86
CA ILE A 90 1.45 -4.14 2.25
C ILE A 90 1.16 -5.02 1.05
N GLN A 91 1.61 -6.26 1.12
CA GLN A 91 1.30 -7.30 0.14
C GLN A 91 0.98 -8.61 0.85
N THR A 92 0.00 -9.31 0.33
CA THR A 92 -0.30 -10.68 0.73
C THR A 92 -0.34 -11.57 -0.50
N ASP A 93 0.13 -12.79 -0.35
CA ASP A 93 0.03 -13.83 -1.37
C ASP A 93 -0.14 -15.17 -0.66
N TYR A 94 -1.40 -15.47 -0.31
CA TYR A 94 -1.75 -16.69 0.41
C TYR A 94 -2.76 -17.51 -0.37
N PHE A 95 -2.55 -18.81 -0.39
CA PHE A 95 -3.49 -19.77 -0.93
C PHE A 95 -3.51 -21.01 -0.04
N GLY A 96 -4.70 -21.37 0.44
CA GLY A 96 -4.86 -22.54 1.30
C GLY A 96 -4.10 -22.44 2.63
N GLY A 97 -3.90 -21.23 3.15
CA GLY A 97 -3.17 -21.00 4.39
C GLY A 97 -1.64 -20.97 4.25
N LEU A 98 -1.13 -21.21 3.04
CA LEU A 98 0.29 -21.14 2.72
C LEU A 98 0.57 -19.92 1.86
N GLY A 99 1.66 -19.21 2.14
CA GLY A 99 2.03 -18.06 1.34
C GLY A 99 2.95 -17.10 2.06
N GLU A 100 3.01 -15.90 1.54
CA GLU A 100 3.90 -14.85 2.01
C GLU A 100 3.15 -13.55 2.24
N GLN A 101 3.70 -12.74 3.14
CA GLN A 101 3.24 -11.37 3.32
C GLN A 101 4.46 -10.44 3.34
N TYR A 102 4.19 -9.20 3.05
CA TYR A 102 5.20 -8.18 3.02
C TYR A 102 4.62 -6.86 3.53
N ALA A 103 5.41 -6.11 4.29
CA ALA A 103 5.02 -4.77 4.73
C ALA A 103 6.26 -3.90 4.98
N ASN A 104 6.15 -2.64 4.64
CA ASN A 104 7.07 -1.58 5.07
C ASN A 104 6.26 -0.35 5.46
N VAL A 105 6.77 0.38 6.44
CA VAL A 105 6.18 1.66 6.86
C VAL A 105 7.09 2.80 6.42
N PHE A 106 6.48 3.87 5.92
CA PHE A 106 7.18 5.01 5.37
C PHE A 106 6.71 6.31 5.98
N LYS A 107 7.63 7.23 6.11
CA LYS A 107 7.37 8.61 6.47
C LYS A 107 8.40 9.51 5.77
N TYR A 108 7.92 10.39 4.90
CA TYR A 108 8.75 11.35 4.18
C TYR A 108 10.00 10.74 3.56
N LYS A 109 9.81 9.89 2.57
CA LYS A 109 10.89 9.26 1.78
C LYS A 109 11.85 8.38 2.59
N THR A 110 11.45 7.96 3.78
CA THR A 110 12.26 7.06 4.61
C THR A 110 11.44 5.88 5.09
N ASN A 111 12.10 4.74 5.29
CA ASN A 111 11.49 3.64 6.02
C ASN A 111 11.46 4.03 7.50
N ASP A 112 10.26 4.26 8.01
CA ASP A 112 10.03 4.79 9.36
C ASP A 112 10.32 3.76 10.46
N ASN A 113 10.28 2.47 10.13
CA ASN A 113 10.64 1.38 11.05
C ASN A 113 11.12 0.14 10.28
N PRO A 114 12.43 0.02 10.02
CA PRO A 114 12.96 -1.14 9.27
C PRO A 114 12.71 -2.50 9.92
N ARG A 115 12.34 -2.54 11.20
CA ARG A 115 12.02 -3.79 11.90
C ARG A 115 10.58 -4.24 11.67
N ALA A 116 9.70 -3.34 11.23
CA ALA A 116 8.31 -3.68 10.91
C ALA A 116 8.25 -4.29 9.50
N ARG A 117 8.26 -5.61 9.42
CA ARG A 117 8.29 -6.37 8.16
C ARG A 117 7.03 -7.18 7.93
N THR A 118 6.23 -7.42 8.95
CA THR A 118 4.94 -8.08 8.83
C THR A 118 3.82 -7.03 8.81
N ILE A 119 2.67 -7.43 8.29
CA ILE A 119 1.51 -6.54 8.25
C ILE A 119 1.09 -6.13 9.66
N ASN A 120 1.08 -7.06 10.60
CA ASN A 120 0.74 -6.76 11.99
C ASN A 120 1.70 -5.75 12.62
N GLU A 121 2.98 -5.89 12.40
CA GLU A 121 3.98 -4.95 12.89
C GLU A 121 3.81 -3.57 12.28
N ALA A 122 3.54 -3.50 10.97
CA ALA A 122 3.31 -2.25 10.27
C ALA A 122 2.05 -1.53 10.79
N LEU A 123 0.95 -2.27 10.96
CA LEU A 123 -0.29 -1.74 11.49
C LEU A 123 -0.13 -1.24 12.93
N TYR A 124 0.59 -1.99 13.76
CA TYR A 124 0.90 -1.57 15.11
C TYR A 124 1.69 -0.25 15.11
N HIS A 125 2.68 -0.13 14.25
CA HIS A 125 3.47 1.10 14.10
C HIS A 125 2.59 2.29 13.69
N LEU A 126 1.56 2.05 12.86
CA LEU A 126 0.61 3.08 12.44
C LEU A 126 -0.48 3.40 13.49
N GLY A 127 -0.48 2.72 14.62
CA GLY A 127 -1.36 3.04 15.73
C GLY A 127 -2.50 2.04 15.98
N VAL A 128 -2.57 0.94 15.24
CA VAL A 128 -3.56 -0.11 15.49
C VAL A 128 -3.25 -0.80 16.81
N ARG A 129 -4.28 -0.95 17.65
CA ARG A 129 -4.17 -1.64 18.95
C ARG A 129 -5.20 -2.73 19.00
N THR A 130 -4.79 -3.90 19.46
CA THR A 130 -5.64 -5.09 19.51
C THR A 130 -6.45 -5.15 20.79
N LYS A 131 -7.58 -5.84 20.70
CA LYS A 131 -8.42 -6.20 21.85
C LYS A 131 -8.70 -7.69 21.81
N SER A 132 -8.69 -8.33 22.97
CA SER A 132 -8.92 -9.76 23.11
C SER A 132 -7.91 -10.60 22.33
N GLU A 133 -8.37 -11.56 21.56
CA GLU A 133 -7.54 -12.51 20.82
C GLU A 133 -7.27 -12.12 19.38
N LEU A 134 -7.78 -10.95 18.93
CA LEU A 134 -7.58 -10.50 17.57
C LEU A 134 -6.20 -9.88 17.41
N ASP A 135 -5.55 -10.13 16.27
CA ASP A 135 -4.35 -9.43 15.89
C ASP A 135 -4.68 -8.12 15.11
N GLU A 136 -3.68 -7.36 14.75
CA GLU A 136 -3.87 -6.07 14.07
C GLU A 136 -4.57 -6.26 12.72
N PHE A 137 -4.22 -7.29 11.98
CA PHE A 137 -4.81 -7.64 10.69
C PHE A 137 -6.33 -7.86 10.83
N ASP A 138 -6.73 -8.63 11.83
CA ASP A 138 -8.14 -8.90 12.11
C ASP A 138 -8.87 -7.66 12.63
N MET A 139 -8.23 -6.86 13.48
CA MET A 139 -8.83 -5.65 14.06
C MET A 139 -9.25 -4.64 13.00
N VAL A 140 -8.52 -4.53 11.90
CA VAL A 140 -8.84 -3.60 10.81
C VAL A 140 -9.67 -4.26 9.70
N GLY A 141 -10.00 -5.55 9.83
CA GLY A 141 -10.87 -6.25 8.89
C GLY A 141 -10.22 -6.64 7.57
N LEU A 142 -8.90 -6.73 7.51
CA LEU A 142 -8.19 -7.10 6.28
C LEU A 142 -8.52 -8.50 5.79
N GLY A 143 -8.93 -9.39 6.68
CA GLY A 143 -9.37 -10.74 6.30
C GLY A 143 -10.53 -10.76 5.31
N GLY A 144 -11.35 -9.71 5.28
CA GLY A 144 -12.45 -9.56 4.33
C GLY A 144 -12.07 -8.90 3.00
N ILE A 145 -10.85 -8.37 2.90
CA ILE A 145 -10.35 -7.70 1.69
C ILE A 145 -9.35 -8.64 1.03
N ARG A 146 -9.85 -9.57 0.22
CA ARG A 146 -9.10 -10.75 -0.19
C ARG A 146 -8.49 -10.68 -1.58
N SER A 147 -8.93 -9.76 -2.42
CA SER A 147 -8.52 -9.69 -3.83
C SER A 147 -8.43 -8.26 -4.32
N GLN A 148 -7.70 -8.09 -5.42
CA GLN A 148 -7.55 -6.80 -6.08
C GLN A 148 -8.81 -6.43 -6.85
N PRO A 149 -9.19 -5.14 -6.88
CA PRO A 149 -10.36 -4.68 -7.64
C PRO A 149 -10.08 -4.63 -9.15
N GLU A 150 -11.14 -4.76 -9.92
CA GLU A 150 -11.04 -4.81 -11.39
C GLU A 150 -10.51 -3.52 -12.02
N PHE A 151 -10.70 -2.37 -11.38
CA PHE A 151 -10.25 -1.10 -11.96
C PHE A 151 -8.72 -1.05 -12.19
N LEU A 152 -7.95 -1.87 -11.49
CA LEU A 152 -6.50 -1.94 -11.66
C LEU A 152 -6.07 -2.66 -12.94
N GLU A 153 -6.94 -3.45 -13.55
CA GLU A 153 -6.59 -4.23 -14.75
C GLU A 153 -6.12 -3.37 -15.91
N LYS A 154 -6.68 -2.17 -16.06
CA LYS A 154 -6.28 -1.23 -17.13
C LYS A 154 -4.81 -0.81 -17.04
N TYR A 155 -4.19 -0.89 -15.86
CA TYR A 155 -2.81 -0.45 -15.68
C TYR A 155 -1.79 -1.38 -16.32
N SER A 156 -2.11 -2.65 -16.48
CA SER A 156 -1.28 -3.57 -17.25
C SER A 156 -1.15 -3.13 -18.71
N ASP A 157 -2.27 -2.77 -19.34
CA ASP A 157 -2.28 -2.28 -20.72
C ASP A 157 -1.58 -0.93 -20.86
N LEU A 158 -1.81 -0.03 -19.89
CA LEU A 158 -1.15 1.28 -19.86
C LEU A 158 0.38 1.13 -19.67
N ALA A 159 0.81 0.20 -18.85
CA ALA A 159 2.23 -0.07 -18.65
C ALA A 159 2.89 -0.54 -19.95
N ASP A 160 2.24 -1.42 -20.69
CA ASP A 160 2.71 -1.86 -22.01
C ASP A 160 2.78 -0.69 -22.99
N GLU A 161 1.76 0.17 -23.01
CA GLU A 161 1.70 1.36 -23.88
C GLU A 161 2.83 2.34 -23.57
N TYR A 162 3.15 2.53 -22.29
CA TYR A 162 4.23 3.42 -21.87
C TYR A 162 5.62 2.79 -21.95
N GLY A 163 5.71 1.49 -22.13
CA GLY A 163 6.97 0.77 -22.17
C GLY A 163 7.65 0.62 -20.81
N VAL A 164 6.86 0.51 -19.76
CA VAL A 164 7.36 0.39 -18.39
C VAL A 164 7.05 -0.97 -17.77
#